data_29f417c86a784500848f0b41cfe98d7f
#
_entry.id   29f417c86a784500848f0b41cfe98d7f
#
_cell.length_a   1.000
_cell.length_b   1.000
_cell.length_c   1.000
_cell.angle_alpha   90.00
_cell.angle_beta   90.00
_cell.angle_gamma   90.00
#
_symmetry.space_group_name_H-M   'P 1'
#
loop_
_entity.id
_entity.type
_entity.pdbx_description
1 polymer ?
#
loop_
_entity_poly.entity_id
_entity_poly.type
_entity_poly.pdbx_seq_one_letter_code
_entity_poly.pdbx_strand_id
1 'polypeptide(L)'
;PVIVHVADPDLDASRPGAWVSDVPDYARALAQACWPGPLTLVLPRSDRASDAVTGGQDTVAIRVPAHPNALAVLRAMDELDPAGAPHGVAAPSANVFGHVSPTALDHARADLADRLAPGDLALDGGPCEVSVESTIVDCTGAQPRILRPGRIGAADIEWVTGMAVLDASSSGIRVPGAMPSHYAPAASIGGSRNPAATTRARCPAAPMSPPASAAR
;
A
#
# COMPACT_ATOMS: atom_id res chain seq x y z
N PRO A 1 12.34 -5.23 1.29
CA PRO A 1 11.07 -5.14 2.01
C PRO A 1 9.88 -5.43 1.10
N VAL A 2 8.79 -5.91 1.68
CA VAL A 2 7.51 -6.13 1.01
C VAL A 2 6.38 -5.42 1.75
N ILE A 3 5.24 -5.20 1.07
CA ILE A 3 4.06 -4.59 1.70
C ILE A 3 3.26 -5.69 2.40
N VAL A 4 2.89 -5.45 3.66
CA VAL A 4 1.97 -6.31 4.41
C VAL A 4 0.54 -5.81 4.17
N HIS A 5 -0.31 -6.68 3.64
CA HIS A 5 -1.71 -6.43 3.47
C HIS A 5 -2.48 -6.97 4.68
N VAL A 6 -3.34 -6.15 5.26
CA VAL A 6 -4.18 -6.49 6.42
C VAL A 6 -5.65 -6.23 6.11
N ALA A 7 -6.57 -6.89 6.84
CA ALA A 7 -8.00 -6.69 6.65
C ALA A 7 -8.53 -5.46 7.42
N ASP A 8 -7.95 -5.19 8.58
CA ASP A 8 -8.40 -4.15 9.50
C ASP A 8 -7.61 -2.86 9.30
N PRO A 9 -8.29 -1.72 9.06
CA PRO A 9 -7.66 -0.42 8.99
C PRO A 9 -7.25 0.15 10.35
N ASP A 10 -7.56 -0.54 11.45
CA ASP A 10 -7.16 -0.11 12.78
C ASP A 10 -5.65 -0.23 12.96
N LEU A 11 -5.02 0.92 13.09
CA LEU A 11 -3.59 1.08 13.33
C LEU A 11 -3.29 1.22 14.84
N ASP A 12 -4.01 0.49 15.69
CA ASP A 12 -3.76 0.51 17.13
C ASP A 12 -2.44 -0.20 17.46
N ALA A 13 -1.38 0.60 17.66
CA ALA A 13 -0.06 0.12 18.03
C ALA A 13 -0.01 -0.52 19.43
N SER A 14 -1.01 -0.26 20.29
CA SER A 14 -1.10 -0.85 21.63
C SER A 14 -1.68 -2.26 21.63
N ARG A 15 -2.33 -2.66 20.54
CA ARG A 15 -2.96 -3.98 20.39
C ARG A 15 -1.89 -5.08 20.41
N PRO A 16 -2.06 -6.15 21.20
CA PRO A 16 -1.17 -7.29 21.17
C PRO A 16 -1.03 -7.86 19.76
N GLY A 17 0.21 -7.99 19.29
CA GLY A 17 0.50 -8.46 17.92
C GLY A 17 0.22 -7.46 16.82
N ALA A 18 0.13 -6.17 17.10
CA ALA A 18 0.12 -5.12 16.08
C ALA A 18 1.35 -5.22 15.18
N TRP A 19 1.22 -4.83 13.91
CA TRP A 19 2.34 -4.80 12.96
C TRP A 19 3.26 -3.59 13.14
N VAL A 20 2.74 -2.54 13.80
CA VAL A 20 3.39 -1.25 13.98
C VAL A 20 3.58 -0.96 15.47
N SER A 21 4.62 -0.22 15.82
CA SER A 21 4.91 0.17 17.21
C SER A 21 4.49 1.61 17.53
N ASP A 22 4.32 2.43 16.51
CA ASP A 22 3.87 3.82 16.65
C ASP A 22 3.11 4.26 15.39
N VAL A 23 2.13 5.16 15.56
CA VAL A 23 1.30 5.69 14.47
C VAL A 23 0.97 7.16 14.74
N PRO A 24 1.55 8.09 13.99
CA PRO A 24 1.22 9.51 14.10
C PRO A 24 -0.24 9.80 13.72
N ASP A 25 -0.84 10.84 14.28
CA ASP A 25 -2.24 11.21 14.03
C ASP A 25 -2.53 11.45 12.54
N TYR A 26 -1.60 12.07 11.81
CA TYR A 26 -1.77 12.29 10.39
C TYR A 26 -1.78 10.98 9.57
N ALA A 27 -1.04 9.95 10.02
CA ALA A 27 -1.07 8.63 9.40
C ALA A 27 -2.41 7.92 9.64
N ARG A 28 -2.99 8.07 10.83
CA ARG A 28 -4.36 7.59 11.13
C ARG A 28 -5.39 8.29 10.25
N ALA A 29 -5.28 9.61 10.08
CA ALA A 29 -6.16 10.37 9.18
C ALA A 29 -6.06 9.88 7.73
N LEU A 30 -4.84 9.61 7.23
CA LEU A 30 -4.61 9.04 5.90
C LEU A 30 -5.22 7.63 5.76
N ALA A 31 -5.04 6.77 6.76
CA ALA A 31 -5.65 5.44 6.77
C ALA A 31 -7.18 5.52 6.70
N GLN A 32 -7.80 6.33 7.54
CA GLN A 32 -9.26 6.52 7.57
C GLN A 32 -9.81 7.09 6.26
N ALA A 33 -9.08 7.98 5.60
CA ALA A 33 -9.53 8.61 4.36
C ALA A 33 -9.33 7.74 3.11
N CYS A 34 -8.31 6.86 3.11
CA CYS A 34 -7.84 6.20 1.90
C CYS A 34 -7.87 4.67 1.94
N TRP A 35 -8.21 4.05 3.06
CA TRP A 35 -8.39 2.61 3.19
C TRP A 35 -9.86 2.20 3.35
N PRO A 36 -10.22 1.07 2.75
CA PRO A 36 -9.47 0.20 1.83
C PRO A 36 -9.12 0.92 0.53
N GLY A 37 -7.85 0.80 0.05
CA GLY A 37 -7.48 1.56 -1.14
C GLY A 37 -6.01 1.44 -1.59
N PRO A 38 -5.62 2.31 -2.54
CA PRO A 38 -4.30 2.31 -3.16
C PRO A 38 -3.27 3.16 -2.38
N LEU A 39 -3.36 3.18 -1.05
CA LEU A 39 -2.40 3.82 -0.15
C LEU A 39 -1.63 2.78 0.64
N THR A 40 -0.32 2.93 0.73
CA THR A 40 0.56 2.18 1.61
C THR A 40 1.23 3.15 2.57
N LEU A 41 1.17 2.86 3.86
CA LEU A 41 1.84 3.64 4.90
C LEU A 41 3.08 2.89 5.40
N VAL A 42 4.21 3.59 5.47
CA VAL A 42 5.42 3.11 6.10
C VAL A 42 5.50 3.68 7.50
N LEU A 43 5.56 2.80 8.50
CA LEU A 43 5.48 3.12 9.92
C LEU A 43 6.58 2.39 10.69
N PRO A 44 6.95 2.82 11.91
CA PRO A 44 7.84 2.07 12.78
C PRO A 44 7.28 0.67 13.01
N ARG A 45 8.12 -0.35 12.80
CA ARG A 45 7.73 -1.75 12.98
C ARG A 45 7.59 -2.13 14.44
N SER A 46 6.72 -3.09 14.73
CA SER A 46 6.76 -3.87 15.95
C SER A 46 7.65 -5.11 15.78
N ASP A 47 7.87 -5.86 16.86
CA ASP A 47 8.61 -7.14 16.85
C ASP A 47 7.93 -8.21 15.96
N ARG A 48 6.65 -8.06 15.66
CA ARG A 48 5.91 -8.94 14.75
C ARG A 48 6.43 -8.87 13.31
N ALA A 49 6.83 -7.69 12.86
CA ALA A 49 7.33 -7.48 11.50
C ALA A 49 8.80 -7.93 11.41
N SER A 50 9.00 -9.19 11.02
CA SER A 50 10.33 -9.80 10.91
C SER A 50 11.20 -9.15 9.83
N ASP A 51 12.51 -9.37 9.92
CA ASP A 51 13.47 -8.90 8.92
C ASP A 51 13.21 -9.45 7.51
N ALA A 52 12.62 -10.64 7.41
CA ALA A 52 12.20 -11.21 6.13
C ALA A 52 11.17 -10.32 5.40
N VAL A 53 10.28 -9.68 6.14
CA VAL A 53 9.26 -8.77 5.61
C VAL A 53 9.81 -7.38 5.38
N THR A 54 10.55 -6.85 6.36
CA THR A 54 11.04 -5.46 6.35
C THR A 54 12.35 -5.28 5.59
N GLY A 55 13.03 -6.38 5.22
CA GLY A 55 14.36 -6.33 4.63
C GLY A 55 15.41 -5.79 5.59
N GLY A 56 15.23 -6.01 6.91
CA GLY A 56 16.11 -5.56 7.98
C GLY A 56 15.98 -4.07 8.32
N GLN A 57 14.91 -3.40 7.88
CA GLN A 57 14.63 -2.01 8.24
C GLN A 57 13.78 -1.94 9.51
N ASP A 58 13.89 -0.84 10.26
CA ASP A 58 13.10 -0.58 11.47
C ASP A 58 11.69 -0.06 11.13
N THR A 59 11.26 -0.26 9.89
CA THR A 59 9.97 0.17 9.38
C THR A 59 9.25 -0.98 8.68
N VAL A 60 7.92 -0.92 8.67
CA VAL A 60 7.06 -1.84 7.94
C VAL A 60 6.08 -1.06 7.06
N ALA A 61 5.82 -1.58 5.86
CA ALA A 61 4.85 -1.02 4.93
C ALA A 61 3.52 -1.76 5.06
N ILE A 62 2.45 -1.05 5.42
CA ILE A 62 1.10 -1.60 5.66
C ILE A 62 0.11 -1.05 4.64
N ARG A 63 -0.82 -1.91 4.20
CA ARG A 63 -1.91 -1.53 3.31
C ARG A 63 -3.17 -2.34 3.60
N VAL A 64 -4.34 -1.70 3.52
CA VAL A 64 -5.62 -2.40 3.41
C VAL A 64 -6.06 -2.37 1.94
N PRO A 65 -6.07 -3.51 1.24
CA PRO A 65 -6.43 -3.56 -0.17
C PRO A 65 -7.94 -3.35 -0.36
N ALA A 66 -8.34 -2.70 -1.47
CA ALA A 66 -9.77 -2.51 -1.78
C ALA A 66 -10.40 -3.72 -2.50
N HIS A 67 -9.58 -4.62 -3.08
CA HIS A 67 -10.09 -5.72 -3.87
C HIS A 67 -10.84 -6.74 -3.00
N PRO A 68 -12.12 -7.10 -3.34
CA PRO A 68 -12.95 -7.93 -2.48
C PRO A 68 -12.36 -9.32 -2.21
N ASN A 69 -11.74 -9.97 -3.20
CA ASN A 69 -11.10 -11.26 -3.01
C ASN A 69 -9.90 -11.18 -2.03
N ALA A 70 -9.09 -10.13 -2.12
CA ALA A 70 -7.98 -9.93 -1.20
C ALA A 70 -8.47 -9.70 0.24
N LEU A 71 -9.50 -8.88 0.41
CA LEU A 71 -10.14 -8.67 1.73
C LEU A 71 -10.79 -9.95 2.26
N ALA A 72 -11.43 -10.75 1.40
CA ALA A 72 -12.05 -12.02 1.82
C ALA A 72 -11.01 -13.01 2.34
N VAL A 73 -9.86 -13.14 1.66
CA VAL A 73 -8.75 -13.98 2.14
C VAL A 73 -8.22 -13.51 3.49
N LEU A 74 -7.97 -12.21 3.64
CA LEU A 74 -7.44 -11.64 4.87
C LEU A 74 -8.42 -11.82 6.04
N ARG A 75 -9.71 -11.58 5.82
CA ARG A 75 -10.76 -11.81 6.85
C ARG A 75 -10.89 -13.26 7.23
N ALA A 76 -10.86 -14.17 6.26
CA ALA A 76 -10.90 -15.60 6.54
C ALA A 76 -9.70 -16.06 7.39
N MET A 77 -8.51 -15.46 7.18
CA MET A 77 -7.34 -15.72 8.03
C MET A 77 -7.58 -15.25 9.47
N ASP A 78 -8.17 -14.07 9.66
CA ASP A 78 -8.50 -13.56 10.99
C ASP A 78 -9.57 -14.40 11.69
N GLU A 79 -10.55 -14.94 10.95
CA GLU A 79 -11.60 -15.84 11.46
C GLU A 79 -11.05 -17.21 11.92
N LEU A 80 -9.96 -17.69 11.32
CA LEU A 80 -9.32 -18.95 11.71
C LEU A 80 -8.61 -18.87 13.08
N ASP A 81 -8.23 -17.69 13.51
CA ASP A 81 -7.61 -17.43 14.82
C ASP A 81 -8.15 -16.13 15.45
N PRO A 82 -9.44 -16.13 15.88
CA PRO A 82 -10.12 -14.92 16.37
C PRO A 82 -9.53 -14.37 17.68
N ALA A 83 -8.81 -15.20 18.44
CA ALA A 83 -8.12 -14.79 19.67
C ALA A 83 -6.69 -14.32 19.41
N GLY A 84 -6.21 -14.50 18.19
CA GLY A 84 -4.85 -14.15 17.78
C GLY A 84 -4.68 -12.68 17.42
N ALA A 85 -3.45 -12.38 17.09
CA ALA A 85 -3.09 -11.07 16.54
C ALA A 85 -3.60 -10.94 15.09
N PRO A 86 -3.90 -9.72 14.60
CA PRO A 86 -4.40 -9.52 13.24
C PRO A 86 -3.45 -10.09 12.19
N HIS A 87 -3.98 -10.93 11.31
CA HIS A 87 -3.19 -11.56 10.27
C HIS A 87 -2.81 -10.56 9.17
N GLY A 88 -1.74 -10.88 8.46
CA GLY A 88 -1.30 -10.09 7.31
C GLY A 88 -0.62 -10.96 6.27
N VAL A 89 -0.80 -10.59 5.01
CA VAL A 89 -0.15 -11.24 3.87
C VAL A 89 0.93 -10.33 3.33
N ALA A 90 2.18 -10.80 3.38
CA ALA A 90 3.29 -10.14 2.70
C ALA A 90 3.20 -10.46 1.20
N ALA A 91 2.83 -9.48 0.38
CA ALA A 91 2.54 -9.69 -1.03
C ALA A 91 3.45 -8.85 -1.93
N PRO A 92 4.36 -9.47 -2.67
CA PRO A 92 5.03 -8.84 -3.81
C PRO A 92 4.06 -8.76 -5.02
N SER A 93 4.51 -8.10 -6.09
CA SER A 93 3.69 -7.77 -7.26
C SER A 93 3.36 -8.94 -8.21
N ALA A 94 3.59 -10.20 -7.80
CA ALA A 94 3.29 -11.41 -8.58
C ALA A 94 3.92 -11.44 -10.00
N ASN A 95 5.13 -10.92 -10.13
CA ASN A 95 5.94 -10.94 -11.36
C ASN A 95 7.40 -11.32 -11.06
N VAL A 96 8.13 -11.68 -12.09
CA VAL A 96 9.60 -11.81 -11.98
C VAL A 96 10.22 -10.44 -11.70
N PHE A 97 11.21 -10.41 -10.81
CA PHE A 97 11.88 -9.16 -10.44
C PHE A 97 12.37 -8.39 -11.66
N GLY A 98 12.05 -7.11 -11.73
CA GLY A 98 12.38 -6.22 -12.85
C GLY A 98 11.34 -6.18 -13.96
N HIS A 99 10.43 -7.15 -14.04
CA HIS A 99 9.33 -7.14 -15.00
C HIS A 99 8.20 -6.20 -14.61
N VAL A 100 7.32 -5.91 -15.56
CA VAL A 100 6.12 -5.10 -15.34
C VAL A 100 5.12 -5.86 -14.48
N SER A 101 4.45 -5.18 -13.53
CA SER A 101 3.42 -5.79 -12.70
C SER A 101 2.25 -6.30 -13.56
N PRO A 102 1.75 -7.53 -13.29
CA PRO A 102 0.61 -8.08 -14.02
C PRO A 102 -0.67 -7.30 -13.71
N THR A 103 -1.53 -7.16 -14.71
CA THR A 103 -2.86 -6.52 -14.59
C THR A 103 -4.01 -7.50 -14.74
N ALA A 104 -3.70 -8.77 -15.01
CA ALA A 104 -4.66 -9.87 -15.09
C ALA A 104 -3.97 -11.18 -14.64
N LEU A 105 -4.77 -12.18 -14.26
CA LEU A 105 -4.26 -13.48 -13.81
C LEU A 105 -3.38 -14.14 -14.86
N ASP A 106 -3.76 -14.11 -16.13
CA ASP A 106 -2.99 -14.75 -17.21
C ASP A 106 -1.60 -14.12 -17.38
N HIS A 107 -1.45 -12.81 -17.12
CA HIS A 107 -0.15 -12.16 -17.11
C HIS A 107 0.74 -12.70 -15.98
N ALA A 108 0.20 -12.84 -14.77
CA ALA A 108 0.92 -13.38 -13.62
C ALA A 108 1.31 -14.84 -13.86
N ARG A 109 0.39 -15.66 -14.39
CA ARG A 109 0.67 -17.06 -14.73
C ARG A 109 1.75 -17.21 -15.80
N ALA A 110 1.73 -16.38 -16.84
CA ALA A 110 2.71 -16.41 -17.90
C ALA A 110 4.12 -16.03 -17.38
N ASP A 111 4.19 -14.99 -16.53
CA ASP A 111 5.46 -14.48 -16.00
C ASP A 111 6.07 -15.41 -14.94
N LEU A 112 5.25 -16.12 -14.16
CA LEU A 112 5.67 -17.01 -13.09
C LEU A 112 5.64 -18.49 -13.46
N ALA A 113 5.35 -18.87 -14.72
CA ALA A 113 5.09 -20.25 -15.13
C ALA A 113 6.13 -21.26 -14.63
N ASP A 114 7.42 -20.90 -14.73
CA ASP A 114 8.55 -21.78 -14.32
C ASP A 114 8.85 -21.71 -12.81
N ARG A 115 8.09 -20.94 -12.04
CA ARG A 115 8.32 -20.70 -10.61
C ARG A 115 7.18 -21.16 -9.73
N LEU A 116 6.02 -21.49 -10.31
CA LEU A 116 4.87 -22.03 -9.59
C LEU A 116 5.11 -23.48 -9.22
N ALA A 117 4.87 -23.81 -7.95
CA ALA A 117 4.95 -25.17 -7.44
C ALA A 117 3.59 -25.87 -7.49
N PRO A 118 3.55 -27.22 -7.49
CA PRO A 118 2.31 -27.96 -7.26
C PRO A 118 1.70 -27.57 -5.91
N GLY A 119 0.47 -27.06 -5.93
CA GLY A 119 -0.22 -26.60 -4.73
C GLY A 119 -0.30 -25.07 -4.60
N ASP A 120 0.43 -24.32 -5.42
CA ASP A 120 0.22 -22.86 -5.51
C ASP A 120 -1.17 -22.56 -6.05
N LEU A 121 -1.88 -21.65 -5.37
CA LEU A 121 -3.24 -21.26 -5.72
C LEU A 121 -3.24 -19.90 -6.41
N ALA A 122 -4.03 -19.79 -7.45
CA ALA A 122 -4.27 -18.51 -8.14
C ALA A 122 -5.76 -18.20 -8.10
N LEU A 123 -6.11 -17.10 -7.42
CA LEU A 123 -7.48 -16.60 -7.35
C LEU A 123 -7.67 -15.55 -8.45
N ASP A 124 -8.61 -15.82 -9.37
CA ASP A 124 -8.95 -14.84 -10.39
C ASP A 124 -9.85 -13.75 -9.80
N GLY A 125 -9.33 -12.54 -9.76
CA GLY A 125 -10.06 -11.34 -9.35
C GLY A 125 -10.53 -10.48 -10.53
N GLY A 126 -10.31 -10.95 -11.75
CA GLY A 126 -10.49 -10.14 -12.95
C GLY A 126 -9.32 -9.16 -13.21
N PRO A 127 -9.43 -8.32 -14.24
CA PRO A 127 -8.41 -7.33 -14.57
C PRO A 127 -8.35 -6.21 -13.53
N CYS A 128 -7.15 -5.66 -13.31
CA CYS A 128 -6.95 -4.52 -12.42
C CYS A 128 -7.71 -3.29 -12.95
N GLU A 129 -8.55 -2.68 -12.11
CA GLU A 129 -9.23 -1.42 -12.45
C GLU A 129 -8.24 -0.24 -12.56
N VAL A 130 -7.15 -0.31 -11.81
CA VAL A 130 -6.10 0.73 -11.76
C VAL A 130 -4.76 0.06 -11.99
N SER A 131 -4.16 0.35 -13.14
CA SER A 131 -2.86 -0.21 -13.56
C SER A 131 -1.67 0.57 -13.00
N VAL A 132 -1.84 1.22 -11.85
CA VAL A 132 -0.78 1.98 -11.17
C VAL A 132 -0.61 1.43 -9.76
N GLU A 133 0.63 1.29 -9.33
CA GLU A 133 0.98 0.84 -7.97
C GLU A 133 0.41 1.78 -6.89
N SER A 134 0.28 1.27 -5.66
CA SER A 134 -0.14 2.09 -4.52
C SER A 134 0.84 3.22 -4.26
N THR A 135 0.33 4.41 -3.90
CA THR A 135 1.18 5.47 -3.34
C THR A 135 1.78 4.98 -2.02
N ILE A 136 3.10 5.12 -1.85
CA ILE A 136 3.78 4.77 -0.60
C ILE A 136 4.17 6.06 0.11
N VAL A 137 3.69 6.21 1.34
CA VAL A 137 3.96 7.37 2.19
C VAL A 137 4.75 6.94 3.42
N ASP A 138 5.91 7.55 3.63
CA ASP A 138 6.67 7.46 4.87
C ASP A 138 6.00 8.33 5.94
N CYS A 139 5.60 7.69 7.02
CA CYS A 139 4.97 8.30 8.17
C CYS A 139 5.81 8.14 9.45
N THR A 140 7.12 7.95 9.33
CA THR A 140 8.03 7.84 10.48
C THR A 140 8.52 9.18 11.00
N GLY A 141 8.36 10.25 10.22
CA GLY A 141 8.77 11.60 10.57
C GLY A 141 7.62 12.50 11.02
N ALA A 142 7.95 13.78 11.26
CA ALA A 142 6.96 14.78 11.66
C ALA A 142 5.99 15.19 10.54
N GLN A 143 6.29 14.88 9.28
CA GLN A 143 5.50 15.22 8.10
C GLN A 143 5.46 14.04 7.13
N PRO A 144 4.36 13.87 6.37
CA PRO A 144 4.25 12.82 5.37
C PRO A 144 5.26 13.03 4.23
N ARG A 145 5.85 11.93 3.75
CA ARG A 145 6.80 11.92 2.63
C ARG A 145 6.40 10.88 1.61
N ILE A 146 6.24 11.24 0.34
CA ILE A 146 5.97 10.28 -0.71
C ILE A 146 7.28 9.58 -1.12
N LEU A 147 7.36 8.27 -0.86
CA LEU A 147 8.48 7.42 -1.28
C LEU A 147 8.26 6.82 -2.67
N ARG A 148 7.03 6.55 -3.04
CA ARG A 148 6.63 6.07 -4.37
C ARG A 148 5.34 6.76 -4.79
N PRO A 149 5.34 7.49 -5.91
CA PRO A 149 4.11 8.07 -6.44
C PRO A 149 3.16 6.97 -6.94
N GLY A 150 1.86 7.19 -6.78
CA GLY A 150 0.78 6.31 -7.24
C GLY A 150 -0.49 7.12 -7.50
N ARG A 151 -1.66 6.49 -7.33
CA ARG A 151 -2.95 7.14 -7.60
C ARG A 151 -3.25 8.32 -6.66
N ILE A 152 -2.80 8.24 -5.40
CA ILE A 152 -3.00 9.30 -4.39
C ILE A 152 -1.84 10.26 -4.50
N GLY A 153 -2.12 11.51 -4.88
CA GLY A 153 -1.10 12.55 -5.08
C GLY A 153 -0.79 13.35 -3.82
N ALA A 154 0.25 14.18 -3.89
CA ALA A 154 0.63 15.06 -2.78
C ALA A 154 -0.53 15.98 -2.34
N ALA A 155 -1.28 16.55 -3.29
CA ALA A 155 -2.41 17.41 -2.98
C ALA A 155 -3.54 16.70 -2.21
N ASP A 156 -3.76 15.40 -2.44
CA ASP A 156 -4.75 14.62 -1.69
C ASP A 156 -4.27 14.38 -0.26
N ILE A 157 -2.97 14.09 -0.08
CA ILE A 157 -2.35 13.90 1.23
C ILE A 157 -2.36 15.20 2.03
N GLU A 158 -1.96 16.32 1.41
CA GLU A 158 -2.01 17.65 2.03
C GLU A 158 -3.43 18.04 2.45
N TRP A 159 -4.42 17.72 1.62
CA TRP A 159 -5.82 18.01 1.95
C TRP A 159 -6.32 17.21 3.16
N VAL A 160 -5.93 15.93 3.28
CA VAL A 160 -6.33 15.06 4.39
C VAL A 160 -5.61 15.43 5.68
N THR A 161 -4.30 15.73 5.59
CA THR A 161 -3.45 15.91 6.77
C THR A 161 -3.31 17.37 7.21
N GLY A 162 -3.60 18.32 6.32
CA GLY A 162 -3.30 19.74 6.53
C GLY A 162 -1.80 20.06 6.54
N MET A 163 -0.94 19.12 6.12
CA MET A 163 0.51 19.20 6.20
C MET A 163 1.15 19.18 4.81
N ALA A 164 2.24 19.93 4.63
CA ALA A 164 3.02 19.84 3.40
C ALA A 164 3.65 18.46 3.25
N VAL A 165 3.65 17.95 2.02
CA VAL A 165 4.22 16.65 1.68
C VAL A 165 5.66 16.81 1.22
N LEU A 166 6.56 16.02 1.82
CA LEU A 166 7.97 15.96 1.45
C LEU A 166 8.18 15.00 0.27
N ASP A 167 9.20 15.24 -0.53
CA ASP A 167 9.65 14.31 -1.58
C ASP A 167 10.58 13.20 -1.03
N ALA A 168 10.89 12.20 -1.86
CA ALA A 168 11.72 11.06 -1.48
C ALA A 168 13.22 11.39 -1.36
N SER A 169 13.67 12.55 -1.76
CA SER A 169 15.11 12.86 -1.98
C SER A 169 16.00 12.75 -0.74
N SER A 170 15.40 12.76 0.46
CA SER A 170 16.11 12.68 1.75
C SER A 170 15.75 11.45 2.59
N SER A 171 15.02 10.47 2.04
CA SER A 171 14.68 9.25 2.76
C SER A 171 15.71 8.14 2.52
N GLY A 172 16.20 7.53 3.59
CA GLY A 172 16.99 6.30 3.55
C GLY A 172 16.14 5.02 3.48
N ILE A 173 14.81 5.14 3.51
CA ILE A 173 13.89 4.01 3.55
C ILE A 173 13.75 3.40 2.16
N ARG A 174 14.00 2.09 2.07
CA ARG A 174 13.81 1.32 0.84
C ARG A 174 12.37 0.83 0.78
N VAL A 175 11.72 0.97 -0.38
CA VAL A 175 10.35 0.49 -0.62
C VAL A 175 10.26 -0.28 -1.94
N PRO A 176 9.31 -1.19 -2.10
CA PRO A 176 9.09 -1.90 -3.36
C PRO A 176 8.81 -0.92 -4.49
N GLY A 177 9.42 -1.15 -5.67
CA GLY A 177 9.17 -0.34 -6.85
C GLY A 177 9.83 1.03 -6.90
N ALA A 178 10.69 1.40 -5.94
CA ALA A 178 11.43 2.67 -5.94
C ALA A 178 12.81 2.59 -6.62
N MET A 179 13.21 1.41 -7.12
CA MET A 179 14.51 1.25 -7.79
C MET A 179 14.47 1.77 -9.23
N PRO A 180 15.53 2.40 -9.75
CA PRO A 180 15.55 3.03 -11.08
C PRO A 180 15.22 2.12 -12.26
N SER A 181 15.45 0.81 -12.13
CA SER A 181 15.19 -0.21 -13.16
C SER A 181 14.03 -1.14 -12.82
N HIS A 182 13.17 -0.78 -11.87
CA HIS A 182 11.98 -1.55 -11.54
C HIS A 182 10.86 -1.23 -12.53
N TYR A 183 10.13 -2.24 -12.99
CA TYR A 183 9.07 -2.11 -14.01
C TYR A 183 9.56 -1.66 -15.39
N ALA A 184 10.76 -2.03 -15.79
CA ALA A 184 11.30 -1.73 -17.11
C ALA A 184 10.75 -2.74 -18.14
N PRO A 185 9.85 -2.33 -19.06
CA PRO A 185 9.41 -3.22 -20.14
C PRO A 185 10.57 -3.47 -21.12
N ALA A 186 10.65 -4.69 -21.66
CA ALA A 186 11.59 -5.00 -22.74
C ALA A 186 11.24 -4.26 -24.05
N ALA A 187 10.03 -3.69 -24.15
CA ALA A 187 9.53 -2.99 -25.32
C ALA A 187 9.91 -1.50 -25.28
N SER A 188 10.40 -0.99 -26.40
CA SER A 188 10.62 0.45 -26.62
C SER A 188 9.28 1.10 -27.02
N ILE A 189 8.82 2.08 -26.24
CA ILE A 189 7.65 2.88 -26.61
C ILE A 189 8.12 4.07 -27.43
N GLY A 190 7.78 4.11 -28.72
CA GLY A 190 7.88 5.32 -29.55
C GLY A 190 6.87 6.35 -29.03
N GLY A 191 7.37 7.43 -28.42
CA GLY A 191 6.50 8.40 -27.75
C GLY A 191 5.67 9.23 -28.73
N SER A 192 4.36 9.02 -28.75
CA SER A 192 3.42 10.09 -29.11
C SER A 192 2.88 10.67 -27.79
N ARG A 193 3.17 11.92 -27.53
CA ARG A 193 2.61 12.64 -26.38
C ARG A 193 1.14 12.90 -26.65
N ASN A 194 0.24 12.21 -25.95
CA ASN A 194 -1.15 12.57 -25.89
C ASN A 194 -1.41 13.36 -24.59
N PRO A 195 -1.72 14.68 -24.64
CA PRO A 195 -1.84 15.53 -23.46
C PRO A 195 -3.21 15.44 -22.75
N ALA A 196 -4.07 14.48 -23.10
CA ALA A 196 -5.43 14.44 -22.60
C ALA A 196 -5.76 13.14 -21.85
N ALA A 197 -5.22 12.95 -20.64
CA ALA A 197 -5.79 12.00 -19.69
C ALA A 197 -5.37 12.35 -18.26
N THR A 198 -5.86 13.45 -17.71
CA THR A 198 -5.77 13.72 -16.28
C THR A 198 -7.17 13.70 -15.67
N THR A 199 -7.77 12.53 -15.60
CA THR A 199 -8.94 12.35 -14.73
C THR A 199 -8.42 12.18 -13.31
N ARG A 200 -8.43 13.26 -12.54
CA ARG A 200 -8.13 13.23 -11.10
C ARG A 200 -9.21 12.39 -10.40
N ALA A 201 -8.85 11.18 -10.00
CA ALA A 201 -9.64 10.46 -9.03
C ALA A 201 -9.31 11.02 -7.64
N ARG A 202 -10.25 11.74 -7.07
CA ARG A 202 -10.17 12.18 -5.65
C ARG A 202 -10.33 10.96 -4.75
N CYS A 203 -9.65 10.98 -3.59
CA CYS A 203 -10.02 10.14 -2.45
C CYS A 203 -11.53 10.33 -2.22
N PRO A 204 -12.35 9.26 -2.09
CA PRO A 204 -13.75 9.42 -1.73
C PRO A 204 -13.78 10.09 -0.35
N ALA A 205 -14.21 11.35 -0.31
CA ALA A 205 -14.40 12.07 0.93
C ALA A 205 -15.46 11.35 1.75
N ALA A 206 -15.09 10.83 2.91
CA ALA A 206 -16.07 10.56 3.95
C ALA A 206 -16.80 11.88 4.26
N PRO A 207 -18.13 11.88 4.47
CA PRO A 207 -18.86 13.09 4.79
C PRO A 207 -18.32 13.66 6.10
N MET A 208 -17.60 14.75 5.99
CA MET A 208 -17.11 15.50 7.17
C MET A 208 -18.29 16.18 7.84
N SER A 209 -18.59 15.76 9.07
CA SER A 209 -19.38 16.59 9.99
C SER A 209 -18.58 17.86 10.29
N PRO A 210 -19.19 19.06 10.23
CA PRO A 210 -18.48 20.28 10.57
C PRO A 210 -18.03 20.26 12.03
N PRO A 211 -16.90 20.88 12.37
CA PRO A 211 -16.46 20.98 13.75
C PRO A 211 -17.53 21.69 14.59
N ALA A 212 -17.87 21.12 15.74
CA ALA A 212 -18.79 21.73 16.68
C ALA A 212 -18.24 23.11 17.08
N SER A 213 -19.01 24.15 16.75
CA SER A 213 -18.76 25.52 17.17
C SER A 213 -18.67 25.55 18.70
N ALA A 214 -17.53 25.96 19.25
CA ALA A 214 -17.40 26.32 20.65
C ALA A 214 -18.26 27.56 20.88
N ALA A 215 -19.44 27.36 21.45
CA ALA A 215 -20.25 28.43 22.01
C ALA A 215 -19.71 28.76 23.39
N ARG A 216 -19.43 30.03 23.62
CA ARG A 216 -19.08 30.65 24.89
C ARG A 216 -20.23 30.55 25.90
#